data_fbb264051392284456a22cd3d1761d8c
#
_entry.id   fbb264051392284456a22cd3d1761d8c
#
_cell.length_a   1.000
_cell.length_b   1.000
_cell.length_c   1.000
_cell.angle_alpha   90.00
_cell.angle_beta   90.00
_cell.angle_gamma   90.00
#
_symmetry.space_group_name_H-M   'P 1'
#
loop_
_entity.id
_entity.type
_entity.pdbx_description
1 polymer ?
#
loop_
_entity_poly.entity_id
_entity_poly.type
_entity_poly.pdbx_seq_one_letter_code
_entity_poly.pdbx_strand_id
1 'polypeptide(L)'
;MKKAKLIFKDNTPFSLDFDDVYFNSKDGLNESKFVYTHSFEWKNQENFIIAESGFGIGLNFFLTLKRFLETTPSKRPKKLFYISVEAFYIEKEQLREIYQKLEFYEEFKELLEQFLKFYPKAKEGIYRFYFEDCFLDLVFEDIAVLKELDFKADVWYLDGFSPNKNLQMFDENLIFEVARLSKKNTQICTFSSASFLQKNLKKYGFRVEKTKGFRKREMIKAYLENELEFKDKEAYFSRTFSSLKNKKVAIIGAGISSAVLAYELSLRGFEIDIFEKHLELGKGASGNESGILSSLILKPKVNLGEFSELSFIEASRFYRQILDLEFKGVVEFAHNDLMQERFDTQRENVLFKISKNQAFLEEGGVIFPKKLVKNLFEKSKACIYFNHEFQAYKFENGCFSLKFKNDVVKSDYAVLIYAMGADAKDFVFYDEMKLSKVRGQVTHLKPFLDTSFALSSKAYICPVKDDLQVIGASYDRLNASLESKEEDDKQNIENIADFMDKNIKLEIIGSKVGFRSYSSDRFMIVGNAYDEAFYKEEYKALLWTKNKEQKPAKMSCNLYFNFAHGSRGFSTSVLAARYLCALINNEPLCLEKKYIHAIHPARFLIRKLKKGL
;
A
#
# COMPACT_ATOMS: atom_id res chain seq x y z
N MET A 1 -7.43 -3.11 -16.73
CA MET A 1 -7.60 -4.54 -16.41
C MET A 1 -8.64 -5.19 -17.32
N LYS A 2 -8.42 -6.43 -17.77
CA LYS A 2 -9.40 -7.17 -18.60
C LYS A 2 -10.54 -7.68 -17.73
N LYS A 3 -11.79 -7.61 -18.21
CA LYS A 3 -12.93 -8.23 -17.54
C LYS A 3 -13.05 -9.69 -17.96
N ALA A 4 -13.30 -10.57 -16.98
CA ALA A 4 -13.55 -11.99 -17.24
C ALA A 4 -14.85 -12.16 -18.03
N LYS A 5 -14.81 -12.96 -19.09
CA LYS A 5 -15.99 -13.39 -19.85
C LYS A 5 -16.39 -14.78 -19.35
N LEU A 6 -17.43 -14.86 -18.56
CA LEU A 6 -17.86 -16.13 -17.97
C LEU A 6 -19.37 -16.37 -18.16
N ILE A 7 -19.69 -17.66 -18.26
CA ILE A 7 -21.06 -18.18 -18.29
C ILE A 7 -21.18 -19.32 -17.27
N PHE A 8 -22.38 -19.81 -17.05
CA PHE A 8 -22.60 -21.02 -16.25
C PHE A 8 -22.83 -22.23 -17.17
N LYS A 9 -22.13 -23.34 -16.90
CA LYS A 9 -22.38 -24.66 -17.45
C LYS A 9 -22.63 -25.61 -16.27
N ASP A 10 -23.83 -26.18 -16.18
CA ASP A 10 -24.23 -27.07 -15.07
C ASP A 10 -23.92 -26.47 -13.68
N ASN A 11 -24.33 -25.23 -13.43
CA ASN A 11 -24.05 -24.43 -12.22
C ASN A 11 -22.56 -24.17 -11.91
N THR A 12 -21.66 -24.53 -12.82
CA THR A 12 -20.23 -24.27 -12.68
C THR A 12 -19.82 -23.06 -13.50
N PRO A 13 -19.09 -22.07 -12.95
CA PRO A 13 -18.58 -20.94 -13.71
C PRO A 13 -17.55 -21.42 -14.74
N PHE A 14 -17.76 -21.01 -15.99
CA PHE A 14 -16.96 -21.39 -17.15
C PHE A 14 -16.40 -20.16 -17.83
N SER A 15 -15.09 -20.11 -18.04
CA SER A 15 -14.40 -19.03 -18.74
C SER A 15 -14.55 -19.20 -20.25
N LEU A 16 -15.07 -18.16 -20.91
CA LEU A 16 -15.07 -18.08 -22.39
C LEU A 16 -13.70 -17.68 -22.93
N ASP A 17 -12.87 -17.02 -22.14
CA ASP A 17 -11.53 -16.61 -22.56
C ASP A 17 -10.56 -17.79 -22.65
N PHE A 18 -10.75 -18.82 -21.81
CA PHE A 18 -9.89 -20.00 -21.73
C PHE A 18 -10.60 -21.29 -22.14
N ASP A 19 -11.91 -21.25 -22.43
CA ASP A 19 -12.73 -22.43 -22.72
C ASP A 19 -12.59 -23.53 -21.65
N ASP A 20 -12.59 -23.13 -20.35
CA ASP A 20 -12.36 -24.01 -19.21
C ASP A 20 -13.21 -23.65 -17.99
N VAL A 21 -13.34 -24.56 -17.04
CA VAL A 21 -14.05 -24.34 -15.78
C VAL A 21 -13.14 -23.72 -14.73
N TYR A 22 -13.69 -22.87 -13.84
CA TYR A 22 -12.93 -22.28 -12.73
C TYR A 22 -12.57 -23.31 -11.65
N PHE A 23 -13.32 -24.40 -11.53
CA PHE A 23 -13.04 -25.53 -10.64
C PHE A 23 -13.77 -26.77 -11.12
N ASN A 24 -13.43 -27.93 -10.57
CA ASN A 24 -14.03 -29.22 -10.93
C ASN A 24 -15.55 -29.21 -10.64
N SER A 25 -16.36 -29.37 -11.70
CA SER A 25 -17.83 -29.32 -11.63
C SER A 25 -18.45 -30.39 -10.74
N LYS A 26 -17.76 -31.52 -10.51
CA LYS A 26 -18.29 -32.66 -9.72
C LYS A 26 -17.94 -32.57 -8.25
N ASP A 27 -16.80 -32.00 -7.88
CA ASP A 27 -16.33 -31.97 -6.48
C ASP A 27 -15.17 -30.99 -6.28
N GLY A 28 -15.34 -29.75 -6.76
CA GLY A 28 -14.30 -28.72 -6.74
C GLY A 28 -13.84 -28.33 -5.34
N LEU A 29 -14.75 -28.33 -4.37
CA LEU A 29 -14.44 -28.02 -2.98
C LEU A 29 -13.43 -29.02 -2.39
N ASN A 30 -13.69 -30.32 -2.53
CA ASN A 30 -12.83 -31.37 -1.99
C ASN A 30 -11.53 -31.49 -2.79
N GLU A 31 -11.56 -31.27 -4.10
CA GLU A 31 -10.33 -31.19 -4.90
C GLU A 31 -9.43 -30.07 -4.44
N SER A 32 -9.98 -28.86 -4.24
CA SER A 32 -9.23 -27.70 -3.72
C SER A 32 -8.67 -27.96 -2.31
N LYS A 33 -9.47 -28.57 -1.42
CA LYS A 33 -8.99 -29.01 -0.09
C LYS A 33 -7.82 -29.97 -0.21
N PHE A 34 -7.93 -30.99 -1.04
CA PHE A 34 -6.93 -32.06 -1.19
C PHE A 34 -5.63 -31.55 -1.84
N VAL A 35 -5.73 -30.80 -2.93
CA VAL A 35 -4.58 -30.33 -3.72
C VAL A 35 -3.84 -29.21 -3.03
N TYR A 36 -4.55 -28.27 -2.42
CA TYR A 36 -3.99 -27.02 -1.91
C TYR A 36 -4.03 -26.94 -0.39
N THR A 37 -5.19 -26.72 0.19
CA THR A 37 -5.29 -26.24 1.57
C THR A 37 -4.90 -27.28 2.63
N HIS A 38 -5.04 -28.57 2.37
CA HIS A 38 -4.66 -29.68 3.27
C HIS A 38 -3.42 -30.42 2.80
N SER A 39 -2.71 -29.91 1.80
CA SER A 39 -1.53 -30.58 1.25
C SER A 39 -0.23 -30.24 1.98
N PHE A 40 -0.26 -29.30 2.90
CA PHE A 40 0.86 -28.86 3.73
C PHE A 40 0.46 -28.73 5.20
N GLU A 41 1.45 -28.67 6.08
CA GLU A 41 1.25 -28.44 7.51
C GLU A 41 1.59 -26.99 7.90
N TRP A 42 0.82 -26.42 8.81
CA TRP A 42 1.14 -25.14 9.43
C TRP A 42 2.46 -25.23 10.22
N LYS A 43 3.26 -24.19 10.15
CA LYS A 43 4.44 -24.00 11.01
C LYS A 43 4.14 -22.92 12.03
N ASN A 44 4.45 -23.16 13.30
CA ASN A 44 4.37 -22.14 14.34
C ASN A 44 5.53 -21.15 14.15
N GLN A 45 5.26 -20.06 13.46
CA GLN A 45 6.21 -18.97 13.16
C GLN A 45 5.51 -17.62 13.16
N GLU A 46 6.25 -16.52 13.13
CA GLU A 46 5.66 -15.17 13.12
C GLU A 46 4.81 -14.95 11.87
N ASN A 47 5.40 -15.10 10.69
CA ASN A 47 4.76 -14.86 9.40
C ASN A 47 4.81 -16.14 8.54
N PHE A 48 3.68 -16.59 8.01
CA PHE A 48 3.58 -17.65 7.02
C PHE A 48 3.04 -17.09 5.73
N ILE A 49 3.71 -17.35 4.62
CA ILE A 49 3.42 -16.73 3.34
C ILE A 49 2.97 -17.78 2.34
N ILE A 50 1.74 -17.64 1.87
CA ILE A 50 1.20 -18.44 0.75
C ILE A 50 1.12 -17.53 -0.47
N ALA A 51 1.59 -18.01 -1.61
CA ALA A 51 1.44 -17.34 -2.88
C ALA A 51 0.64 -18.20 -3.86
N GLU A 52 -0.19 -17.58 -4.68
CA GLU A 52 -1.09 -18.23 -5.64
C GLU A 52 -0.99 -17.57 -7.00
N SER A 53 -0.95 -18.35 -8.06
CA SER A 53 -0.80 -17.84 -9.42
C SER A 53 -2.10 -17.39 -10.08
N GLY A 54 -3.27 -17.81 -9.59
CA GLY A 54 -4.58 -17.42 -10.12
C GLY A 54 -5.65 -17.37 -9.04
N PHE A 55 -6.16 -16.19 -8.70
CA PHE A 55 -7.20 -16.01 -7.67
C PHE A 55 -8.55 -16.62 -8.10
N GLY A 56 -8.90 -16.43 -9.37
CA GLY A 56 -10.17 -16.86 -9.92
C GLY A 56 -11.36 -16.31 -9.12
N ILE A 57 -12.18 -17.20 -8.57
CA ILE A 57 -13.28 -16.84 -7.67
C ILE A 57 -12.86 -16.78 -6.18
N GLY A 58 -11.60 -17.04 -5.86
CA GLY A 58 -11.05 -17.00 -4.50
C GLY A 58 -11.31 -18.25 -3.64
N LEU A 59 -11.70 -19.36 -4.25
CA LEU A 59 -12.06 -20.58 -3.51
C LEU A 59 -10.90 -21.09 -2.64
N ASN A 60 -9.67 -21.16 -3.17
CA ASN A 60 -8.50 -21.59 -2.42
C ASN A 60 -8.19 -20.66 -1.25
N PHE A 61 -8.34 -19.35 -1.46
CA PHE A 61 -8.16 -18.35 -0.41
C PHE A 61 -9.17 -18.56 0.73
N PHE A 62 -10.48 -18.63 0.44
CA PHE A 62 -11.50 -18.78 1.48
C PHE A 62 -11.36 -20.09 2.25
N LEU A 63 -11.03 -21.18 1.57
CA LEU A 63 -10.74 -22.47 2.22
C LEU A 63 -9.49 -22.37 3.13
N THR A 64 -8.44 -21.72 2.67
CA THR A 64 -7.20 -21.52 3.45
C THR A 64 -7.45 -20.63 4.66
N LEU A 65 -8.19 -19.52 4.48
CA LEU A 65 -8.57 -18.62 5.55
C LEU A 65 -9.40 -19.35 6.62
N LYS A 66 -10.41 -20.12 6.21
CA LYS A 66 -11.24 -20.90 7.11
C LYS A 66 -10.38 -21.88 7.92
N ARG A 67 -9.54 -22.69 7.24
CA ARG A 67 -8.60 -23.60 7.92
C ARG A 67 -7.69 -22.87 8.90
N PHE A 68 -7.19 -21.69 8.53
CA PHE A 68 -6.32 -20.89 9.39
C PHE A 68 -7.06 -20.43 10.66
N LEU A 69 -8.28 -19.92 10.53
CA LEU A 69 -9.09 -19.43 11.65
C LEU A 69 -9.54 -20.57 12.58
N GLU A 70 -9.89 -21.74 12.04
CA GLU A 70 -10.29 -22.92 12.79
C GLU A 70 -9.11 -23.63 13.48
N THR A 71 -7.88 -23.40 13.02
CA THR A 71 -6.68 -24.00 13.63
C THR A 71 -6.33 -23.28 14.93
N THR A 72 -6.13 -24.06 16.00
CA THR A 72 -5.72 -23.55 17.31
C THR A 72 -4.48 -22.64 17.18
N PRO A 73 -4.44 -21.43 17.78
CA PRO A 73 -3.34 -20.47 17.64
C PRO A 73 -1.93 -21.03 17.93
N SER A 74 -1.79 -21.98 18.85
CA SER A 74 -0.50 -22.62 19.14
C SER A 74 -0.01 -23.58 18.05
N LYS A 75 -0.89 -23.97 17.11
CA LYS A 75 -0.60 -24.91 16.01
C LYS A 75 -0.55 -24.23 14.63
N ARG A 76 -0.72 -22.91 14.58
CA ARG A 76 -0.66 -22.12 13.33
C ARG A 76 0.32 -20.97 13.46
N PRO A 77 0.74 -20.32 12.36
CA PRO A 77 1.54 -19.10 12.42
C PRO A 77 0.75 -17.98 13.08
N LYS A 78 1.46 -16.99 13.65
CA LYS A 78 0.82 -15.83 14.25
C LYS A 78 0.11 -14.98 13.18
N LYS A 79 0.73 -14.82 12.02
CA LYS A 79 0.16 -14.07 10.89
C LYS A 79 0.26 -14.88 9.60
N LEU A 80 -0.84 -14.88 8.84
CA LEU A 80 -0.89 -15.42 7.48
C LEU A 80 -0.88 -14.28 6.47
N PHE A 81 0.04 -14.33 5.52
CA PHE A 81 0.04 -13.48 4.33
C PHE A 81 -0.29 -14.33 3.12
N TYR A 82 -1.37 -13.98 2.43
CA TYR A 82 -1.80 -14.65 1.22
C TYR A 82 -1.69 -13.69 0.06
N ILE A 83 -0.85 -14.00 -0.94
CA ILE A 83 -0.65 -13.20 -2.14
C ILE A 83 -1.24 -13.96 -3.30
N SER A 84 -2.18 -13.37 -4.02
CA SER A 84 -2.76 -14.01 -5.19
C SER A 84 -2.84 -13.04 -6.37
N VAL A 85 -2.42 -13.50 -7.55
CA VAL A 85 -2.45 -12.72 -8.78
C VAL A 85 -3.72 -13.04 -9.55
N GLU A 86 -4.34 -12.03 -10.18
CA GLU A 86 -5.49 -12.21 -11.06
C GLU A 86 -5.47 -11.21 -12.22
N ALA A 87 -5.44 -11.74 -13.43
CA ALA A 87 -5.39 -10.93 -14.66
C ALA A 87 -6.78 -10.53 -15.17
N PHE A 88 -7.83 -11.26 -14.78
CA PHE A 88 -9.19 -11.11 -15.29
C PHE A 88 -10.16 -10.71 -14.18
N TYR A 89 -10.56 -9.46 -14.20
CA TYR A 89 -11.47 -8.93 -13.19
C TYR A 89 -12.87 -9.54 -13.32
N ILE A 90 -13.35 -10.15 -12.25
CA ILE A 90 -14.75 -10.56 -12.11
C ILE A 90 -15.51 -9.44 -11.41
N GLU A 91 -16.64 -9.00 -11.99
CA GLU A 91 -17.47 -7.96 -11.37
C GLU A 91 -18.00 -8.42 -10.00
N LYS A 92 -18.06 -7.52 -9.05
CA LYS A 92 -18.48 -7.79 -7.67
C LYS A 92 -19.80 -8.55 -7.59
N GLU A 93 -20.81 -8.10 -8.32
CA GLU A 93 -22.13 -8.73 -8.33
C GLU A 93 -22.10 -10.10 -9.01
N GLN A 94 -21.29 -10.25 -10.05
CA GLN A 94 -21.09 -11.54 -10.72
C GLN A 94 -20.39 -12.54 -9.80
N LEU A 95 -19.43 -12.11 -9.00
CA LEU A 95 -18.76 -12.96 -8.01
C LEU A 95 -19.75 -13.41 -6.93
N ARG A 96 -20.62 -12.52 -6.45
CA ARG A 96 -21.71 -12.87 -5.53
C ARG A 96 -22.67 -13.90 -6.14
N GLU A 97 -23.11 -13.69 -7.39
CA GLU A 97 -24.01 -14.62 -8.11
C GLU A 97 -23.37 -15.99 -8.27
N ILE A 98 -22.07 -16.07 -8.56
CA ILE A 98 -21.33 -17.34 -8.66
C ILE A 98 -21.47 -18.12 -7.34
N TYR A 99 -21.13 -17.49 -6.22
CA TYR A 99 -21.18 -18.15 -4.91
C TYR A 99 -22.58 -18.58 -4.52
N GLN A 100 -23.62 -17.75 -4.79
CA GLN A 100 -25.01 -18.07 -4.49
C GLN A 100 -25.53 -19.33 -5.21
N LYS A 101 -24.91 -19.72 -6.32
CA LYS A 101 -25.24 -20.95 -7.07
C LYS A 101 -24.47 -22.18 -6.59
N LEU A 102 -23.49 -22.00 -5.69
CA LEU A 102 -22.68 -23.11 -5.20
C LEU A 102 -23.32 -23.76 -3.97
N GLU A 103 -23.29 -25.09 -3.91
CA GLU A 103 -23.88 -25.87 -2.79
C GLU A 103 -23.27 -25.47 -1.43
N PHE A 104 -22.03 -25.00 -1.41
CA PHE A 104 -21.32 -24.57 -0.21
C PHE A 104 -21.39 -23.08 0.08
N TYR A 105 -22.33 -22.34 -0.52
CA TYR A 105 -22.46 -20.89 -0.34
C TYR A 105 -22.58 -20.49 1.13
N GLU A 106 -23.44 -21.13 1.90
CA GLU A 106 -23.67 -20.77 3.30
C GLU A 106 -22.40 -20.96 4.17
N GLU A 107 -21.47 -21.84 3.76
CA GLU A 107 -20.19 -22.04 4.45
C GLU A 107 -19.26 -20.80 4.36
N PHE A 108 -19.37 -20.01 3.28
CA PHE A 108 -18.48 -18.87 3.00
C PHE A 108 -19.16 -17.52 2.97
N LYS A 109 -20.48 -17.46 3.14
CA LYS A 109 -21.31 -16.27 2.97
C LYS A 109 -20.77 -15.04 3.74
N GLU A 110 -20.46 -15.19 5.02
CA GLU A 110 -19.98 -14.11 5.86
C GLU A 110 -18.60 -13.60 5.38
N LEU A 111 -17.67 -14.50 5.10
CA LEU A 111 -16.34 -14.15 4.58
C LEU A 111 -16.42 -13.51 3.20
N LEU A 112 -17.30 -14.02 2.34
CA LEU A 112 -17.54 -13.47 1.01
C LEU A 112 -18.08 -12.05 1.10
N GLU A 113 -19.11 -11.78 1.91
CA GLU A 113 -19.68 -10.44 2.04
C GLU A 113 -18.68 -9.46 2.68
N GLN A 114 -17.87 -9.90 3.64
CA GLN A 114 -16.78 -9.11 4.17
C GLN A 114 -15.75 -8.76 3.08
N PHE A 115 -15.39 -9.69 2.23
CA PHE A 115 -14.50 -9.48 1.09
C PHE A 115 -15.12 -8.52 0.06
N LEU A 116 -16.37 -8.78 -0.35
CA LEU A 116 -17.08 -7.99 -1.35
C LEU A 116 -17.35 -6.55 -0.89
N LYS A 117 -17.53 -6.31 0.42
CA LYS A 117 -17.71 -4.95 0.95
C LYS A 117 -16.57 -4.02 0.55
N PHE A 118 -15.34 -4.55 0.47
CA PHE A 118 -14.12 -3.78 0.16
C PHE A 118 -13.46 -4.20 -1.16
N TYR A 119 -14.21 -4.92 -2.02
CA TYR A 119 -13.71 -5.34 -3.33
C TYR A 119 -13.40 -4.13 -4.21
N PRO A 120 -12.19 -4.01 -4.77
CA PRO A 120 -11.79 -2.82 -5.53
C PRO A 120 -12.44 -2.80 -6.91
N LYS A 121 -12.43 -1.62 -7.56
CA LYS A 121 -12.77 -1.49 -8.97
C LYS A 121 -11.72 -2.18 -9.86
N ALA A 122 -12.05 -2.41 -11.13
CA ALA A 122 -11.20 -3.07 -12.14
C ALA A 122 -9.97 -2.23 -12.52
N LYS A 123 -9.13 -1.94 -11.55
CA LYS A 123 -7.86 -1.19 -11.70
C LYS A 123 -6.69 -2.08 -11.30
N GLU A 124 -5.64 -2.04 -12.11
CA GLU A 124 -4.38 -2.73 -11.83
C GLU A 124 -3.73 -2.19 -10.54
N GLY A 125 -3.16 -3.09 -9.73
CA GLY A 125 -2.52 -2.76 -8.47
C GLY A 125 -2.59 -3.88 -7.43
N ILE A 126 -2.01 -3.62 -6.26
CA ILE A 126 -2.00 -4.54 -5.11
C ILE A 126 -2.99 -4.03 -4.07
N TYR A 127 -3.99 -4.83 -3.74
CA TYR A 127 -5.10 -4.49 -2.86
C TYR A 127 -5.09 -5.35 -1.60
N ARG A 128 -4.82 -4.73 -0.44
CA ARG A 128 -4.78 -5.45 0.84
C ARG A 128 -6.15 -5.52 1.49
N PHE A 129 -6.49 -6.73 1.97
CA PHE A 129 -7.64 -7.02 2.81
C PHE A 129 -7.17 -7.56 4.16
N TYR A 130 -7.98 -7.32 5.20
CA TYR A 130 -7.71 -7.72 6.58
C TYR A 130 -8.78 -8.69 7.06
N PHE A 131 -8.36 -9.88 7.49
CA PHE A 131 -9.21 -10.92 8.07
C PHE A 131 -8.55 -11.41 9.36
N GLU A 132 -8.80 -10.73 10.48
CA GLU A 132 -8.13 -11.00 11.76
C GLU A 132 -6.58 -11.04 11.62
N ASP A 133 -5.98 -12.22 11.82
CA ASP A 133 -4.55 -12.45 11.69
C ASP A 133 -4.11 -12.82 10.26
N CYS A 134 -5.00 -12.72 9.28
CA CYS A 134 -4.72 -12.99 7.87
C CYS A 134 -4.79 -11.71 7.04
N PHE A 135 -3.77 -11.51 6.20
CA PHE A 135 -3.68 -10.43 5.22
C PHE A 135 -3.73 -11.04 3.81
N LEU A 136 -4.73 -10.66 3.02
CA LEU A 136 -4.76 -10.99 1.59
C LEU A 136 -4.24 -9.80 0.79
N ASP A 137 -3.21 -10.00 0.00
CA ASP A 137 -2.76 -9.09 -1.06
C ASP A 137 -3.26 -9.64 -2.41
N LEU A 138 -4.39 -9.11 -2.88
CA LEU A 138 -4.93 -9.42 -4.20
C LEU A 138 -4.25 -8.52 -5.23
N VAL A 139 -3.48 -9.12 -6.12
CA VAL A 139 -2.70 -8.44 -7.15
C VAL A 139 -3.47 -8.50 -8.47
N PHE A 140 -4.11 -7.42 -8.83
CA PHE A 140 -4.81 -7.29 -10.10
C PHE A 140 -3.84 -6.89 -11.20
N GLU A 141 -3.23 -7.87 -11.84
CA GLU A 141 -2.24 -7.74 -12.90
C GLU A 141 -2.04 -9.06 -13.65
N ASP A 142 -1.38 -8.99 -14.78
CA ASP A 142 -0.86 -10.19 -15.45
C ASP A 142 0.19 -10.89 -14.58
N ILE A 143 0.32 -12.22 -14.69
CA ILE A 143 1.25 -13.02 -13.88
C ILE A 143 2.71 -12.56 -14.03
N ALA A 144 3.08 -11.89 -15.11
CA ALA A 144 4.39 -11.28 -15.30
C ALA A 144 4.74 -10.21 -14.24
N VAL A 145 3.74 -9.73 -13.46
CA VAL A 145 3.96 -8.83 -12.31
C VAL A 145 4.84 -9.47 -11.23
N LEU A 146 4.93 -10.79 -11.15
CA LEU A 146 5.76 -11.46 -10.15
C LEU A 146 7.21 -10.93 -10.13
N LYS A 147 7.78 -10.54 -11.28
CA LYS A 147 9.12 -9.92 -11.36
C LYS A 147 9.24 -8.61 -10.56
N GLU A 148 8.12 -7.90 -10.36
CA GLU A 148 8.03 -6.64 -9.61
C GLU A 148 7.77 -6.85 -8.10
N LEU A 149 7.45 -8.09 -7.68
CA LEU A 149 7.12 -8.39 -6.29
C LEU A 149 8.36 -8.86 -5.51
N ASP A 150 8.31 -8.65 -4.18
CA ASP A 150 9.37 -9.05 -3.25
C ASP A 150 8.74 -9.69 -1.99
N PHE A 151 8.88 -11.02 -1.90
CA PHE A 151 8.53 -11.85 -0.75
C PHE A 151 9.26 -13.19 -0.82
N LYS A 152 9.13 -14.03 0.22
CA LYS A 152 9.65 -15.40 0.25
C LYS A 152 8.56 -16.35 0.74
N ALA A 153 7.88 -17.02 -0.18
CA ALA A 153 6.77 -17.93 0.11
C ALA A 153 7.20 -19.15 0.95
N ASP A 154 6.31 -19.61 1.83
CA ASP A 154 6.36 -20.94 2.47
C ASP A 154 5.70 -21.99 1.59
N VAL A 155 4.60 -21.60 0.92
CA VAL A 155 3.82 -22.47 0.04
C VAL A 155 3.39 -21.71 -1.21
N TRP A 156 3.45 -22.37 -2.36
CA TRP A 156 2.86 -21.90 -3.60
C TRP A 156 1.68 -22.77 -4.02
N TYR A 157 0.57 -22.14 -4.38
CA TYR A 157 -0.53 -22.74 -5.11
C TYR A 157 -0.33 -22.39 -6.60
N LEU A 158 0.20 -23.33 -7.38
CA LEU A 158 0.24 -23.19 -8.83
C LEU A 158 -1.11 -23.65 -9.39
N ASP A 159 -2.05 -22.74 -9.34
CA ASP A 159 -3.42 -22.92 -9.82
C ASP A 159 -3.69 -22.04 -11.05
N GLY A 160 -4.66 -22.43 -11.85
CA GLY A 160 -5.05 -21.76 -13.07
C GLY A 160 -5.76 -22.72 -14.02
N PHE A 161 -6.17 -22.22 -15.18
CA PHE A 161 -6.77 -23.05 -16.23
C PHE A 161 -5.79 -24.11 -16.74
N SER A 162 -6.35 -25.18 -17.33
CA SER A 162 -5.57 -26.34 -17.81
C SER A 162 -4.32 -25.93 -18.58
N PRO A 163 -3.15 -26.57 -18.35
CA PRO A 163 -1.88 -26.16 -18.98
C PRO A 163 -1.91 -26.06 -20.51
N ASN A 164 -2.76 -26.86 -21.16
CA ASN A 164 -2.94 -26.80 -22.62
C ASN A 164 -3.73 -25.57 -23.10
N LYS A 165 -4.47 -24.90 -22.19
CA LYS A 165 -5.31 -23.74 -22.49
C LYS A 165 -4.68 -22.44 -22.00
N ASN A 166 -3.78 -22.52 -21.02
CA ASN A 166 -3.04 -21.38 -20.48
C ASN A 166 -1.58 -21.75 -20.20
N LEU A 167 -0.77 -21.82 -21.26
CA LEU A 167 0.65 -22.22 -21.18
C LEU A 167 1.48 -21.25 -20.33
N GLN A 168 1.14 -19.97 -20.29
CA GLN A 168 1.90 -18.93 -19.56
C GLN A 168 1.90 -19.18 -18.04
N MET A 169 0.82 -19.81 -17.51
CA MET A 169 0.69 -20.12 -16.09
C MET A 169 1.58 -21.28 -15.63
N PHE A 170 2.36 -21.89 -16.52
CA PHE A 170 3.23 -23.03 -16.19
C PHE A 170 4.56 -22.97 -16.97
N ASP A 171 4.86 -21.85 -17.63
CA ASP A 171 6.06 -21.71 -18.46
C ASP A 171 7.33 -21.56 -17.60
N GLU A 172 8.46 -21.53 -18.28
CA GLU A 172 9.77 -21.42 -17.63
C GLU A 172 9.95 -20.09 -16.90
N ASN A 173 9.42 -18.98 -17.45
CA ASN A 173 9.56 -17.65 -16.85
C ASN A 173 8.79 -17.57 -15.52
N LEU A 174 7.58 -18.13 -15.49
CA LEU A 174 6.82 -18.22 -14.25
C LEU A 174 7.59 -19.03 -13.20
N ILE A 175 8.09 -20.22 -13.55
CA ILE A 175 8.78 -21.09 -12.59
C ILE A 175 10.09 -20.46 -12.10
N PHE A 176 10.79 -19.67 -12.92
CA PHE A 176 11.91 -18.86 -12.49
C PHE A 176 11.49 -17.86 -11.39
N GLU A 177 10.40 -17.11 -11.60
CA GLU A 177 9.91 -16.15 -10.62
C GLU A 177 9.39 -16.83 -9.34
N VAL A 178 8.72 -17.98 -9.47
CA VAL A 178 8.32 -18.83 -8.34
C VAL A 178 9.55 -19.24 -7.51
N ALA A 179 10.64 -19.68 -8.15
CA ALA A 179 11.87 -20.03 -7.46
C ALA A 179 12.53 -18.82 -6.80
N ARG A 180 12.57 -17.67 -7.48
CA ARG A 180 13.09 -16.41 -6.93
C ARG A 180 12.33 -15.95 -5.68
N LEU A 181 11.02 -16.09 -5.69
CA LEU A 181 10.11 -15.70 -4.61
C LEU A 181 9.90 -16.82 -3.56
N SER A 182 10.68 -17.87 -3.62
CA SER A 182 10.69 -18.99 -2.68
C SER A 182 11.91 -18.94 -1.76
N LYS A 183 11.79 -19.59 -0.61
CA LYS A 183 12.89 -19.88 0.31
C LYS A 183 13.12 -21.38 0.39
N LYS A 184 14.23 -21.81 0.98
CA LYS A 184 14.49 -23.25 1.20
C LYS A 184 13.32 -23.94 1.87
N ASN A 185 12.95 -25.12 1.36
CA ASN A 185 11.81 -25.93 1.77
C ASN A 185 10.42 -25.32 1.42
N THR A 186 10.33 -24.29 0.55
CA THR A 186 9.03 -23.89 0.00
C THR A 186 8.39 -25.05 -0.72
N GLN A 187 7.13 -25.30 -0.40
CA GLN A 187 6.33 -26.36 -1.04
C GLN A 187 5.50 -25.81 -2.20
N ILE A 188 5.54 -26.52 -3.34
CA ILE A 188 4.64 -26.29 -4.48
C ILE A 188 3.48 -27.27 -4.40
N CYS A 189 2.26 -26.75 -4.50
CA CYS A 189 1.01 -27.49 -4.59
C CYS A 189 0.38 -27.22 -5.96
N THR A 190 0.05 -28.25 -6.72
CA THR A 190 -0.61 -28.12 -8.02
C THR A 190 -1.35 -29.40 -8.40
N PHE A 191 -2.47 -29.25 -9.10
CA PHE A 191 -3.24 -30.38 -9.65
C PHE A 191 -2.55 -31.02 -10.87
N SER A 192 -1.58 -30.33 -11.46
CA SER A 192 -0.93 -30.73 -12.71
C SER A 192 0.18 -31.76 -12.47
N SER A 193 0.35 -32.68 -13.40
CA SER A 193 1.50 -33.58 -13.50
C SER A 193 2.25 -33.46 -14.83
N ALA A 194 2.05 -32.33 -15.55
CA ALA A 194 2.63 -32.11 -16.87
C ALA A 194 4.16 -32.22 -16.85
N SER A 195 4.72 -32.95 -17.83
CA SER A 195 6.16 -33.25 -17.91
C SER A 195 7.02 -32.01 -18.04
N PHE A 196 6.55 -30.99 -18.77
CA PHE A 196 7.28 -29.72 -18.95
C PHE A 196 7.33 -28.93 -17.62
N LEU A 197 6.26 -28.94 -16.82
CA LEU A 197 6.25 -28.34 -15.49
C LEU A 197 7.26 -29.02 -14.56
N GLN A 198 7.29 -30.34 -14.54
CA GLN A 198 8.27 -31.09 -13.75
C GLN A 198 9.72 -30.77 -14.17
N LYS A 199 9.96 -30.66 -15.49
CA LYS A 199 11.27 -30.28 -16.03
C LYS A 199 11.68 -28.87 -15.59
N ASN A 200 10.78 -27.89 -15.69
CA ASN A 200 11.04 -26.51 -15.28
C ASN A 200 11.28 -26.39 -13.78
N LEU A 201 10.48 -27.04 -12.93
CA LEU A 201 10.68 -27.08 -11.48
C LEU A 201 12.07 -27.64 -11.11
N LYS A 202 12.46 -28.78 -11.70
CA LYS A 202 13.79 -29.39 -11.48
C LYS A 202 14.93 -28.48 -11.92
N LYS A 203 14.76 -27.76 -13.04
CA LYS A 203 15.75 -26.80 -13.55
C LYS A 203 16.06 -25.69 -12.54
N TYR A 204 15.05 -25.24 -11.78
CA TYR A 204 15.17 -24.16 -10.81
C TYR A 204 15.27 -24.64 -9.35
N GLY A 205 15.79 -25.86 -9.14
CA GLY A 205 16.21 -26.35 -7.82
C GLY A 205 15.12 -26.99 -6.98
N PHE A 206 13.97 -27.34 -7.58
CA PHE A 206 12.93 -28.06 -6.87
C PHE A 206 13.10 -29.59 -7.03
N ARG A 207 13.03 -30.29 -5.92
CA ARG A 207 12.80 -31.75 -5.89
C ARG A 207 11.33 -32.01 -6.17
N VAL A 208 11.03 -32.79 -7.19
CA VAL A 208 9.67 -33.06 -7.65
C VAL A 208 9.28 -34.51 -7.32
N GLU A 209 8.15 -34.68 -6.65
CA GLU A 209 7.58 -35.97 -6.25
C GLU A 209 6.21 -36.17 -6.92
N LYS A 210 6.01 -37.29 -7.59
CA LYS A 210 4.70 -37.69 -8.10
C LYS A 210 3.89 -38.30 -6.96
N THR A 211 2.64 -37.88 -6.84
CA THR A 211 1.71 -38.37 -5.82
C THR A 211 0.38 -38.70 -6.45
N LYS A 212 -0.44 -39.51 -5.73
CA LYS A 212 -1.82 -39.76 -6.15
C LYS A 212 -2.62 -38.47 -6.09
N GLY A 213 -3.21 -38.07 -7.19
CA GLY A 213 -4.08 -36.90 -7.25
C GLY A 213 -5.50 -37.21 -6.77
N PHE A 214 -6.34 -36.20 -6.75
CA PHE A 214 -7.75 -36.33 -6.44
C PHE A 214 -8.44 -37.27 -7.45
N ARG A 215 -9.27 -38.21 -6.98
CA ARG A 215 -10.00 -39.17 -7.81
C ARG A 215 -9.12 -39.96 -8.82
N LYS A 216 -7.96 -40.44 -8.37
CA LYS A 216 -7.01 -41.30 -9.12
C LYS A 216 -6.13 -40.60 -10.18
N ARG A 217 -6.22 -39.30 -10.41
CA ARG A 217 -5.26 -38.58 -11.24
C ARG A 217 -3.91 -38.48 -10.53
N GLU A 218 -2.82 -38.53 -11.30
CA GLU A 218 -1.50 -38.15 -10.80
C GLU A 218 -1.44 -36.63 -10.64
N MET A 219 -0.78 -36.16 -9.59
CA MET A 219 -0.35 -34.80 -9.39
C MET A 219 1.09 -34.77 -8.91
N ILE A 220 1.70 -33.60 -8.82
CA ILE A 220 3.03 -33.44 -8.24
C ILE A 220 3.00 -32.56 -6.99
N LYS A 221 3.93 -32.84 -6.09
CA LYS A 221 4.41 -31.93 -5.06
C LYS A 221 5.87 -31.61 -5.34
N ALA A 222 6.32 -30.41 -5.05
CA ALA A 222 7.71 -30.08 -5.21
C ALA A 222 8.20 -29.25 -4.02
N TYR A 223 9.48 -29.35 -3.72
CA TYR A 223 10.11 -28.69 -2.57
C TYR A 223 11.41 -28.04 -3.03
N LEU A 224 11.61 -26.74 -2.72
CA LEU A 224 12.84 -26.06 -3.08
C LEU A 224 14.00 -26.54 -2.18
N GLU A 225 15.00 -27.18 -2.77
CA GLU A 225 16.17 -27.67 -2.04
C GLU A 225 17.23 -26.59 -1.84
N ASN A 226 17.47 -25.78 -2.88
CA ASN A 226 18.45 -24.72 -2.85
C ASN A 226 17.81 -23.42 -3.35
N GLU A 227 17.97 -22.34 -2.58
CA GLU A 227 17.49 -21.02 -2.98
C GLU A 227 18.22 -20.55 -4.24
N LEU A 228 17.50 -19.92 -5.13
CA LEU A 228 18.07 -19.32 -6.33
C LEU A 228 18.89 -18.09 -5.94
N GLU A 229 20.17 -18.06 -6.28
CA GLU A 229 20.97 -16.85 -6.18
C GLU A 229 20.51 -15.88 -7.26
N PHE A 230 19.81 -14.84 -6.84
CA PHE A 230 19.30 -13.82 -7.75
C PHE A 230 20.19 -12.60 -7.74
N LYS A 231 20.66 -12.24 -8.92
CA LYS A 231 21.53 -11.08 -9.14
C LYS A 231 20.71 -9.95 -9.79
N ASP A 232 20.64 -8.80 -9.13
CA ASP A 232 19.85 -7.65 -9.57
C ASP A 232 20.76 -6.50 -10.01
N LYS A 233 20.40 -5.87 -11.13
CA LYS A 233 21.07 -4.65 -11.61
C LYS A 233 20.74 -3.43 -10.75
N GLU A 234 19.65 -3.49 -10.02
CA GLU A 234 19.16 -2.44 -9.12
C GLU A 234 19.19 -2.87 -7.64
N ALA A 235 20.13 -3.78 -7.30
CA ALA A 235 20.32 -4.29 -5.95
C ALA A 235 20.58 -3.21 -4.89
N TYR A 236 20.97 -1.99 -5.28
CA TYR A 236 21.04 -0.82 -4.40
C TYR A 236 19.67 -0.36 -3.85
N PHE A 237 18.56 -0.91 -4.32
CA PHE A 237 17.22 -0.74 -3.77
C PHE A 237 16.67 -2.02 -3.11
N SER A 238 17.47 -3.08 -3.05
CA SER A 238 17.05 -4.32 -2.41
C SER A 238 16.71 -4.11 -0.94
N ARG A 239 15.71 -4.84 -0.46
CA ARG A 239 15.39 -4.83 0.97
C ARG A 239 16.51 -5.50 1.78
N THR A 240 16.73 -4.99 2.98
CA THR A 240 17.51 -5.67 4.01
C THR A 240 16.56 -6.23 5.04
N PHE A 241 16.66 -7.52 5.34
CA PHE A 241 15.85 -8.15 6.37
C PHE A 241 16.22 -7.61 7.75
N SER A 242 15.23 -7.13 8.48
CA SER A 242 15.43 -6.60 9.82
C SER A 242 15.65 -7.73 10.83
N SER A 243 16.58 -7.49 11.78
CA SER A 243 16.76 -8.31 12.96
C SER A 243 16.50 -7.43 14.17
N LEU A 244 15.37 -7.64 14.85
CA LEU A 244 14.94 -6.80 15.97
C LEU A 244 15.21 -7.50 17.30
N LYS A 245 15.75 -6.78 18.28
CA LYS A 245 15.93 -7.26 19.66
C LYS A 245 14.62 -7.42 20.41
N ASN A 246 13.68 -6.52 20.14
CA ASN A 246 12.35 -6.48 20.74
C ASN A 246 11.35 -5.90 19.74
N LYS A 247 10.09 -5.82 20.11
CA LYS A 247 9.02 -5.20 19.28
C LYS A 247 8.67 -3.78 19.75
N LYS A 248 9.63 -3.02 20.30
CA LYS A 248 9.40 -1.66 20.77
C LYS A 248 9.82 -0.64 19.72
N VAL A 249 8.91 0.26 19.35
CA VAL A 249 9.07 1.24 18.28
C VAL A 249 8.88 2.65 18.82
N ALA A 250 9.80 3.55 18.47
CA ALA A 250 9.65 4.98 18.67
C ALA A 250 9.31 5.68 17.35
N ILE A 251 8.25 6.48 17.33
CA ILE A 251 7.86 7.31 16.20
C ILE A 251 7.91 8.79 16.60
N ILE A 252 8.62 9.60 15.83
CA ILE A 252 8.76 11.02 16.09
C ILE A 252 7.76 11.80 15.23
N GLY A 253 6.86 12.53 15.90
CA GLY A 253 5.73 13.27 15.32
C GLY A 253 4.41 12.52 15.42
N ALA A 254 3.31 13.24 15.71
CA ALA A 254 1.97 12.68 15.89
C ALA A 254 0.98 13.12 14.80
N GLY A 255 1.45 13.12 13.54
CA GLY A 255 0.62 13.40 12.37
C GLY A 255 -0.07 12.17 11.79
N ILE A 256 -0.75 12.34 10.64
CA ILE A 256 -1.48 11.25 9.97
C ILE A 256 -0.57 10.08 9.58
N SER A 257 0.65 10.33 9.11
CA SER A 257 1.59 9.27 8.73
C SER A 257 1.98 8.39 9.93
N SER A 258 2.12 9.00 11.12
CA SER A 258 2.37 8.28 12.38
C SER A 258 1.15 7.50 12.83
N ALA A 259 -0.05 8.08 12.73
CA ALA A 259 -1.28 7.47 13.21
C ALA A 259 -1.64 6.20 12.40
N VAL A 260 -1.53 6.26 11.07
CA VAL A 260 -1.74 5.08 10.21
C VAL A 260 -0.66 4.03 10.47
N LEU A 261 0.61 4.45 10.61
CA LEU A 261 1.72 3.54 10.88
C LEU A 261 1.59 2.86 12.24
N ALA A 262 1.19 3.61 13.28
CA ALA A 262 0.95 3.04 14.60
C ALA A 262 -0.15 1.98 14.57
N TYR A 263 -1.25 2.25 13.85
CA TYR A 263 -2.29 1.25 13.68
C TYR A 263 -1.77 -0.02 12.99
N GLU A 264 -1.08 0.11 11.86
CA GLU A 264 -0.53 -1.03 11.12
C GLU A 264 0.50 -1.84 11.96
N LEU A 265 1.38 -1.18 12.71
CA LEU A 265 2.34 -1.84 13.60
C LEU A 265 1.63 -2.56 14.76
N SER A 266 0.54 -1.98 15.31
CA SER A 266 -0.21 -2.61 16.39
C SER A 266 -0.82 -3.95 16.01
N LEU A 267 -1.27 -4.11 14.75
CA LEU A 267 -1.77 -5.38 14.22
C LEU A 267 -0.70 -6.49 14.22
N ARG A 268 0.58 -6.11 14.29
CA ARG A 268 1.75 -6.99 14.31
C ARG A 268 2.33 -7.20 15.70
N GLY A 269 1.64 -6.67 16.71
CA GLY A 269 2.01 -6.82 18.11
C GLY A 269 3.25 -5.99 18.52
N PHE A 270 3.49 -4.86 17.85
CA PHE A 270 4.51 -3.91 18.29
C PHE A 270 4.00 -3.03 19.44
N GLU A 271 4.88 -2.70 20.38
CA GLU A 271 4.70 -1.68 21.39
C GLU A 271 5.16 -0.34 20.83
N ILE A 272 4.28 0.68 20.85
CA ILE A 272 4.48 1.89 20.06
C ILE A 272 4.43 3.11 20.97
N ASP A 273 5.54 3.86 21.02
CA ASP A 273 5.65 5.15 21.66
C ASP A 273 5.76 6.26 20.61
N ILE A 274 4.86 7.25 20.71
CA ILE A 274 4.81 8.42 19.83
C ILE A 274 5.32 9.63 20.59
N PHE A 275 6.24 10.40 19.99
CA PHE A 275 6.79 11.60 20.59
C PHE A 275 6.38 12.83 19.81
N GLU A 276 5.60 13.71 20.42
CA GLU A 276 5.08 14.95 19.84
C GLU A 276 5.65 16.16 20.58
N LYS A 277 6.18 17.13 19.85
CA LYS A 277 6.76 18.35 20.42
C LYS A 277 5.73 19.30 21.01
N HIS A 278 4.50 19.28 20.51
CA HIS A 278 3.40 20.10 21.01
C HIS A 278 2.68 19.46 22.19
N LEU A 279 1.84 20.25 22.86
CA LEU A 279 1.03 19.80 24.02
C LEU A 279 -0.22 19.03 23.62
N GLU A 280 -0.57 19.01 22.32
CA GLU A 280 -1.77 18.35 21.79
C GLU A 280 -1.61 17.93 20.34
N LEU A 281 -2.50 17.06 19.86
CA LEU A 281 -2.57 16.62 18.48
C LEU A 281 -3.01 17.76 17.54
N GLY A 282 -2.60 17.67 16.27
CA GLY A 282 -3.13 18.51 15.21
C GLY A 282 -2.56 19.93 15.14
N LYS A 283 -1.39 20.18 15.67
CA LYS A 283 -0.72 21.48 15.51
C LYS A 283 -0.02 21.63 14.14
N GLY A 284 0.35 20.53 13.50
CA GLY A 284 0.93 20.54 12.15
C GLY A 284 -0.12 20.49 11.02
N ALA A 285 0.29 20.03 9.83
CA ALA A 285 -0.57 19.92 8.63
C ALA A 285 -1.79 19.00 8.82
N SER A 286 -1.72 18.03 9.74
CA SER A 286 -2.83 17.14 10.07
C SER A 286 -3.86 17.74 11.03
N GLY A 287 -3.81 19.04 11.27
CA GLY A 287 -4.69 19.71 12.23
C GLY A 287 -5.78 20.57 11.62
N ASN A 288 -5.98 20.55 10.32
CA ASN A 288 -7.09 21.24 9.67
C ASN A 288 -8.44 20.71 10.17
N GLU A 289 -9.48 21.54 10.17
CA GLU A 289 -10.83 21.11 10.55
C GLU A 289 -11.43 20.16 9.50
N SER A 290 -11.18 20.44 8.22
CA SER A 290 -11.57 19.58 7.10
C SER A 290 -10.45 19.49 6.07
N GLY A 291 -10.39 18.37 5.36
CA GLY A 291 -9.50 18.11 4.23
C GLY A 291 -10.17 17.19 3.23
N ILE A 292 -9.52 16.96 2.11
CA ILE A 292 -10.05 16.16 1.02
C ILE A 292 -9.18 14.91 0.80
N LEU A 293 -9.82 13.75 0.72
CA LEU A 293 -9.25 12.54 0.18
C LEU A 293 -9.49 12.52 -1.33
N SER A 294 -8.44 12.68 -2.12
CA SER A 294 -8.51 12.76 -3.57
C SER A 294 -7.25 12.19 -4.22
N SER A 295 -7.32 11.91 -5.51
CA SER A 295 -6.19 11.51 -6.34
C SER A 295 -5.63 12.66 -7.16
N LEU A 296 -4.41 12.52 -7.62
CA LEU A 296 -3.81 13.40 -8.61
C LEU A 296 -4.16 12.88 -10.01
N ILE A 297 -4.89 13.67 -10.79
CA ILE A 297 -5.24 13.31 -12.16
C ILE A 297 -4.10 13.77 -13.09
N LEU A 298 -3.32 12.82 -13.61
CA LEU A 298 -2.26 13.04 -14.60
C LEU A 298 -2.56 12.25 -15.87
N LYS A 299 -1.74 12.44 -16.90
CA LYS A 299 -1.83 11.60 -18.11
C LYS A 299 -1.55 10.13 -17.77
N PRO A 300 -2.14 9.17 -18.48
CA PRO A 300 -1.85 7.74 -18.29
C PRO A 300 -0.35 7.44 -18.39
N LYS A 301 0.12 6.41 -17.69
CA LYS A 301 1.52 5.96 -17.67
C LYS A 301 2.51 6.95 -17.05
N VAL A 302 2.05 7.98 -16.37
CA VAL A 302 2.88 8.82 -15.52
C VAL A 302 2.95 8.18 -14.14
N ASN A 303 4.13 7.69 -13.77
CA ASN A 303 4.34 6.91 -12.54
C ASN A 303 3.78 7.59 -11.26
N LEU A 304 3.94 8.91 -11.15
CA LEU A 304 3.39 9.69 -10.03
C LEU A 304 1.84 9.67 -10.00
N GLY A 305 1.20 9.71 -11.17
CA GLY A 305 -0.26 9.64 -11.31
C GLY A 305 -0.78 8.26 -10.90
N GLU A 306 -0.21 7.20 -11.47
CA GLU A 306 -0.57 5.81 -11.15
C GLU A 306 -0.36 5.51 -9.66
N PHE A 307 0.76 5.96 -9.08
CA PHE A 307 1.00 5.83 -7.64
C PHE A 307 -0.02 6.61 -6.80
N SER A 308 -0.42 7.81 -7.25
CA SER A 308 -1.45 8.60 -6.57
C SER A 308 -2.82 7.93 -6.62
N GLU A 309 -3.19 7.33 -7.76
CA GLU A 309 -4.42 6.57 -7.93
C GLU A 309 -4.46 5.36 -7.00
N LEU A 310 -3.39 4.55 -6.96
CA LEU A 310 -3.28 3.40 -6.07
C LEU A 310 -3.33 3.83 -4.59
N SER A 311 -2.58 4.88 -4.22
CA SER A 311 -2.60 5.42 -2.85
C SER A 311 -3.99 5.90 -2.43
N PHE A 312 -4.70 6.55 -3.34
CA PHE A 312 -6.04 7.07 -3.12
C PHE A 312 -7.06 5.95 -2.86
N ILE A 313 -7.08 4.91 -3.72
CA ILE A 313 -7.99 3.79 -3.55
C ILE A 313 -7.70 3.04 -2.25
N GLU A 314 -6.43 2.72 -1.99
CA GLU A 314 -6.05 1.97 -0.80
C GLU A 314 -6.33 2.76 0.49
N ALA A 315 -6.18 4.08 0.48
CA ALA A 315 -6.56 4.92 1.60
C ALA A 315 -8.08 4.95 1.80
N SER A 316 -8.86 5.09 0.73
CA SER A 316 -10.33 5.04 0.80
C SER A 316 -10.81 3.71 1.40
N ARG A 317 -10.30 2.58 0.89
CA ARG A 317 -10.62 1.25 1.39
C ARG A 317 -10.22 1.07 2.85
N PHE A 318 -9.02 1.50 3.22
CA PHE A 318 -8.50 1.43 4.59
C PHE A 318 -9.38 2.22 5.57
N TYR A 319 -9.68 3.48 5.27
CA TYR A 319 -10.49 4.30 6.18
C TYR A 319 -11.93 3.80 6.31
N ARG A 320 -12.53 3.28 5.24
CA ARG A 320 -13.84 2.63 5.30
C ARG A 320 -13.80 1.36 6.14
N GLN A 321 -12.79 0.51 5.96
CA GLN A 321 -12.69 -0.77 6.67
C GLN A 321 -12.37 -0.59 8.16
N ILE A 322 -11.45 0.30 8.48
CA ILE A 322 -10.94 0.41 9.85
C ILE A 322 -11.73 1.40 10.71
N LEU A 323 -12.25 2.46 10.10
CA LEU A 323 -12.93 3.55 10.80
C LEU A 323 -14.41 3.70 10.43
N ASP A 324 -14.91 2.84 9.57
CA ASP A 324 -16.28 2.86 9.04
C ASP A 324 -16.67 4.24 8.47
N LEU A 325 -15.72 4.89 7.78
CA LEU A 325 -15.96 6.18 7.14
C LEU A 325 -16.71 5.99 5.83
N GLU A 326 -17.68 6.86 5.57
CA GLU A 326 -18.35 6.98 4.29
C GLU A 326 -17.81 8.19 3.51
N PHE A 327 -17.55 7.99 2.23
CA PHE A 327 -17.15 9.04 1.30
C PHE A 327 -18.23 9.30 0.27
N LYS A 328 -18.62 10.57 0.11
CA LYS A 328 -19.66 10.99 -0.83
C LYS A 328 -19.14 11.38 -2.20
N GLY A 329 -17.82 11.44 -2.36
CA GLY A 329 -17.14 11.82 -3.58
C GLY A 329 -16.46 13.19 -3.53
N VAL A 330 -15.65 13.43 -4.55
CA VAL A 330 -15.00 14.72 -4.84
C VAL A 330 -15.30 15.06 -6.29
N VAL A 331 -15.71 16.29 -6.56
CA VAL A 331 -15.83 16.83 -7.92
C VAL A 331 -14.63 17.73 -8.17
N GLU A 332 -13.77 17.35 -9.10
CA GLU A 332 -12.61 18.15 -9.51
C GLU A 332 -12.90 18.83 -10.85
N PHE A 333 -12.64 20.13 -10.94
CA PHE A 333 -12.89 20.96 -12.12
C PHE A 333 -11.58 21.32 -12.81
N ALA A 334 -11.54 21.17 -14.12
CA ALA A 334 -10.43 21.68 -14.93
C ALA A 334 -10.45 23.22 -14.93
N HIS A 335 -9.40 23.82 -14.41
CA HIS A 335 -9.25 25.27 -14.29
C HIS A 335 -8.29 25.85 -15.33
N ASN A 336 -7.76 25.04 -16.22
CA ASN A 336 -6.95 25.42 -17.37
C ASN A 336 -6.89 24.29 -18.41
N ASP A 337 -6.36 24.61 -19.60
CA ASP A 337 -6.30 23.68 -20.76
C ASP A 337 -5.46 22.43 -20.44
N LEU A 338 -4.37 22.56 -19.69
CA LEU A 338 -3.55 21.42 -19.28
C LEU A 338 -4.33 20.42 -18.41
N MET A 339 -5.17 20.94 -17.52
CA MET A 339 -6.01 20.08 -16.67
C MET A 339 -7.11 19.43 -17.49
N GLN A 340 -7.71 20.16 -18.44
CA GLN A 340 -8.68 19.63 -19.38
C GLN A 340 -8.07 18.51 -20.23
N GLU A 341 -6.88 18.71 -20.77
CA GLU A 341 -6.17 17.68 -21.52
C GLU A 341 -5.93 16.41 -20.69
N ARG A 342 -5.58 16.55 -19.42
CA ARG A 342 -5.45 15.41 -18.50
C ARG A 342 -6.77 14.67 -18.32
N PHE A 343 -7.87 15.38 -18.12
CA PHE A 343 -9.19 14.76 -18.02
C PHE A 343 -9.55 13.99 -19.27
N ASP A 344 -9.34 14.58 -20.45
CA ASP A 344 -9.67 13.96 -21.73
C ASP A 344 -8.88 12.65 -21.95
N THR A 345 -7.64 12.58 -21.47
CA THR A 345 -6.82 11.35 -21.56
C THR A 345 -7.19 10.29 -20.52
N GLN A 346 -8.00 10.63 -19.50
CA GLN A 346 -8.40 9.73 -18.41
C GLN A 346 -9.86 9.24 -18.49
N ARG A 347 -10.56 9.46 -19.63
CA ARG A 347 -11.98 9.09 -19.80
C ARG A 347 -12.26 7.60 -19.60
N GLU A 348 -11.29 6.74 -19.94
CA GLU A 348 -11.39 5.28 -19.78
C GLU A 348 -10.97 4.79 -18.36
N ASN A 349 -10.50 5.70 -17.51
CA ASN A 349 -10.07 5.33 -16.17
C ASN A 349 -11.28 5.08 -15.25
N VAL A 350 -11.40 3.87 -14.74
CA VAL A 350 -12.53 3.44 -13.90
C VAL A 350 -12.68 4.20 -12.58
N LEU A 351 -11.67 4.98 -12.18
CA LEU A 351 -11.69 5.76 -10.94
C LEU A 351 -12.32 7.15 -11.13
N PHE A 352 -12.35 7.65 -12.35
CA PHE A 352 -12.76 9.01 -12.67
C PHE A 352 -13.95 8.99 -13.61
N LYS A 353 -15.11 9.47 -13.14
CA LYS A 353 -16.26 9.71 -14.00
C LYS A 353 -16.12 11.11 -14.62
N ILE A 354 -15.55 11.19 -15.83
CA ILE A 354 -15.23 12.46 -16.49
C ILE A 354 -16.37 12.90 -17.40
N SER A 355 -16.85 14.14 -17.18
CA SER A 355 -17.87 14.81 -17.99
C SER A 355 -17.48 16.27 -18.23
N LYS A 356 -17.35 16.68 -19.49
CA LYS A 356 -16.90 18.03 -19.85
C LYS A 356 -15.62 18.41 -19.11
N ASN A 357 -15.67 19.47 -18.30
CA ASN A 357 -14.56 19.99 -17.49
C ASN A 357 -14.57 19.48 -16.04
N GLN A 358 -15.27 18.38 -15.76
CA GLN A 358 -15.42 17.82 -14.42
C GLN A 358 -14.96 16.37 -14.37
N ALA A 359 -14.34 16.00 -13.26
CA ALA A 359 -14.01 14.63 -12.91
C ALA A 359 -14.61 14.30 -11.53
N PHE A 360 -15.49 13.32 -11.45
CA PHE A 360 -16.05 12.84 -10.20
C PHE A 360 -15.27 11.63 -9.71
N LEU A 361 -14.71 11.75 -8.51
CA LEU A 361 -13.95 10.73 -7.79
C LEU A 361 -14.83 10.14 -6.70
N GLU A 362 -15.56 9.08 -7.02
CA GLU A 362 -16.54 8.44 -6.13
C GLU A 362 -15.93 7.90 -4.83
N GLU A 363 -14.70 7.38 -4.92
CA GLU A 363 -13.97 6.84 -3.78
C GLU A 363 -13.40 7.91 -2.84
N GLY A 364 -13.49 9.20 -3.22
CA GLY A 364 -13.00 10.33 -2.45
C GLY A 364 -14.07 10.97 -1.57
N GLY A 365 -13.64 11.96 -0.82
CA GLY A 365 -14.55 12.72 0.04
C GLY A 365 -13.83 13.57 1.07
N VAL A 366 -14.62 14.08 2.02
CA VAL A 366 -14.11 14.91 3.11
C VAL A 366 -13.55 14.05 4.22
N ILE A 367 -12.43 14.49 4.75
CA ILE A 367 -11.79 13.94 5.95
C ILE A 367 -11.76 15.02 7.04
N PHE A 368 -11.95 14.61 8.27
CA PHE A 368 -11.76 15.44 9.47
C PHE A 368 -10.45 15.04 10.15
N PRO A 369 -9.34 15.70 9.84
CA PRO A 369 -8.00 15.26 10.16
C PRO A 369 -7.75 14.99 11.63
N LYS A 370 -8.17 15.89 12.53
CA LYS A 370 -7.99 15.74 13.98
C LYS A 370 -8.70 14.48 14.51
N LYS A 371 -9.97 14.28 14.05
CA LYS A 371 -10.77 13.12 14.45
C LYS A 371 -10.17 11.82 13.90
N LEU A 372 -9.73 11.84 12.64
CA LEU A 372 -9.10 10.71 11.99
C LEU A 372 -7.83 10.26 12.74
N VAL A 373 -6.92 11.19 13.01
CA VAL A 373 -5.65 10.93 13.71
C VAL A 373 -5.91 10.40 15.12
N LYS A 374 -6.84 11.03 15.86
CA LYS A 374 -7.22 10.59 17.20
C LYS A 374 -7.76 9.15 17.20
N ASN A 375 -8.72 8.85 16.33
CA ASN A 375 -9.33 7.52 16.23
C ASN A 375 -8.30 6.42 15.89
N LEU A 376 -7.35 6.71 15.00
CA LEU A 376 -6.29 5.77 14.65
C LEU A 376 -5.35 5.50 15.83
N PHE A 377 -4.95 6.53 16.57
CA PHE A 377 -4.14 6.34 17.77
C PHE A 377 -4.87 5.55 18.87
N GLU A 378 -6.15 5.84 19.09
CA GLU A 378 -6.98 5.08 20.03
C GLU A 378 -7.05 3.59 19.65
N LYS A 379 -7.27 3.29 18.36
CA LYS A 379 -7.31 1.91 17.87
C LYS A 379 -5.94 1.21 17.94
N SER A 380 -4.85 1.94 17.76
CA SER A 380 -3.50 1.39 17.83
C SER A 380 -3.04 1.12 19.26
N LYS A 381 -3.68 1.71 20.27
CA LYS A 381 -3.25 1.70 21.68
C LYS A 381 -1.83 2.22 21.89
N ALA A 382 -1.32 3.06 20.98
CA ALA A 382 -0.01 3.67 21.10
C ALA A 382 0.05 4.66 22.28
N CYS A 383 1.17 4.70 23.00
CA CYS A 383 1.43 5.71 24.01
C CYS A 383 1.89 7.01 23.35
N ILE A 384 1.23 8.13 23.65
CA ILE A 384 1.61 9.44 23.09
C ILE A 384 2.23 10.30 24.19
N TYR A 385 3.47 10.71 23.96
CA TYR A 385 4.21 11.60 24.84
C TYR A 385 4.22 13.02 24.23
N PHE A 386 3.41 13.90 24.78
CA PHE A 386 3.38 15.32 24.41
C PHE A 386 4.55 16.09 25.05
N ASN A 387 4.87 17.28 24.53
CA ASN A 387 5.99 18.10 24.98
C ASN A 387 7.35 17.36 24.94
N HIS A 388 7.52 16.46 23.96
CA HIS A 388 8.75 15.71 23.73
C HIS A 388 9.37 16.11 22.38
N GLU A 389 10.00 17.30 22.34
CA GLU A 389 10.69 17.76 21.15
C GLU A 389 12.00 17.00 20.99
N PHE A 390 12.05 16.15 19.94
CA PHE A 390 13.18 15.30 19.65
C PHE A 390 14.45 16.11 19.36
N GLN A 391 15.58 15.71 19.92
CA GLN A 391 16.88 16.37 19.76
C GLN A 391 17.89 15.47 19.06
N ALA A 392 18.10 14.25 19.58
CA ALA A 392 19.12 13.34 19.08
C ALA A 392 18.82 11.89 19.51
N TYR A 393 19.52 10.96 18.88
CA TYR A 393 19.51 9.57 19.33
C TYR A 393 20.94 9.01 19.45
N LYS A 394 21.08 7.93 20.24
CA LYS A 394 22.20 7.00 20.20
C LYS A 394 21.69 5.63 19.81
N PHE A 395 22.46 4.89 19.02
CA PHE A 395 22.17 3.51 18.66
C PHE A 395 23.27 2.60 19.18
N GLU A 396 22.97 1.82 20.18
CA GLU A 396 23.92 0.95 20.86
C GLU A 396 23.26 -0.40 21.16
N ASN A 397 24.02 -1.47 21.01
CA ASN A 397 23.53 -2.82 21.31
C ASN A 397 22.20 -3.21 20.62
N GLY A 398 21.94 -2.67 19.42
CA GLY A 398 20.73 -2.96 18.63
C GLY A 398 19.46 -2.23 19.07
N CYS A 399 19.58 -1.23 19.97
CA CYS A 399 18.49 -0.38 20.42
C CYS A 399 18.84 1.11 20.36
N PHE A 400 17.80 1.93 20.18
CA PHE A 400 17.88 3.38 20.23
C PHE A 400 17.59 3.92 21.64
N SER A 401 18.37 4.95 22.02
CA SER A 401 18.10 5.84 23.14
C SER A 401 17.88 7.24 22.60
N LEU A 402 16.75 7.86 22.93
CA LEU A 402 16.29 9.13 22.38
C LEU A 402 16.44 10.22 23.43
N LYS A 403 17.00 11.38 23.05
CA LYS A 403 17.10 12.58 23.88
C LYS A 403 16.14 13.64 23.38
N PHE A 404 15.44 14.29 24.30
CA PHE A 404 14.48 15.37 24.03
C PHE A 404 14.97 16.70 24.63
N LYS A 405 14.44 17.83 24.13
CA LYS A 405 14.83 19.18 24.61
C LYS A 405 14.51 19.47 26.08
N ASN A 406 13.56 18.73 26.66
CA ASN A 406 13.23 18.79 28.09
C ASN A 406 14.13 17.92 28.98
N ASP A 407 15.32 17.51 28.46
CA ASP A 407 16.31 16.63 29.08
C ASP A 407 15.83 15.21 29.41
N VAL A 408 14.62 14.84 29.00
CA VAL A 408 14.13 13.47 29.11
C VAL A 408 14.89 12.56 28.16
N VAL A 409 15.20 11.35 28.63
CA VAL A 409 15.77 10.27 27.82
C VAL A 409 14.83 9.07 27.85
N LYS A 410 14.54 8.51 26.69
CA LYS A 410 13.75 7.28 26.51
C LYS A 410 14.60 6.27 25.74
N SER A 411 14.64 5.03 26.19
CA SER A 411 15.56 4.00 25.68
C SER A 411 14.85 2.70 25.35
N ASP A 412 15.61 1.75 24.79
CA ASP A 412 15.21 0.37 24.51
C ASP A 412 14.26 0.22 23.31
N TYR A 413 14.36 1.10 22.31
CA TYR A 413 13.61 0.99 21.06
C TYR A 413 14.43 0.23 20.02
N ALA A 414 13.90 -0.90 19.54
CA ALA A 414 14.53 -1.64 18.44
C ALA A 414 14.38 -0.92 17.09
N VAL A 415 13.41 -0.03 16.97
CA VAL A 415 13.10 0.72 15.75
C VAL A 415 12.87 2.19 16.08
N LEU A 416 13.43 3.09 15.25
CA LEU A 416 13.17 4.52 15.28
C LEU A 416 12.61 4.98 13.92
N ILE A 417 11.53 5.78 13.94
CA ILE A 417 10.87 6.25 12.72
C ILE A 417 10.72 7.76 12.76
N TYR A 418 11.24 8.45 11.73
CA TYR A 418 11.02 9.88 11.53
C TYR A 418 9.74 10.10 10.71
N ALA A 419 8.69 10.58 11.36
CA ALA A 419 7.40 10.94 10.77
C ALA A 419 7.02 12.41 11.05
N MET A 420 8.03 13.29 11.06
CA MET A 420 8.02 14.67 11.53
C MET A 420 7.38 15.66 10.54
N GLY A 421 6.86 15.17 9.40
CA GLY A 421 6.30 16.05 8.36
C GLY A 421 7.32 17.05 7.82
N ALA A 422 7.03 18.35 7.93
CA ALA A 422 7.92 19.40 7.41
C ALA A 422 9.19 19.62 8.25
N ASP A 423 9.17 19.24 9.52
CA ASP A 423 10.33 19.38 10.39
C ASP A 423 11.41 18.33 10.11
N ALA A 424 11.10 17.30 9.34
CA ALA A 424 12.08 16.32 8.89
C ALA A 424 13.27 16.96 8.17
N LYS A 425 13.10 18.13 7.56
CA LYS A 425 14.16 18.88 6.90
C LYS A 425 15.36 19.17 7.83
N ASP A 426 15.11 19.38 9.11
CA ASP A 426 16.12 19.75 10.09
C ASP A 426 16.86 18.52 10.67
N PHE A 427 16.38 17.30 10.38
CA PHE A 427 16.91 16.03 10.89
C PHE A 427 17.44 15.09 9.81
N VAL A 428 17.24 15.43 8.52
CA VAL A 428 17.81 14.67 7.42
C VAL A 428 19.27 15.03 7.25
N PHE A 429 20.12 14.02 7.30
CA PHE A 429 21.59 14.16 7.24
C PHE A 429 22.19 13.78 5.87
N TYR A 430 21.36 13.48 4.88
CA TYR A 430 21.82 13.20 3.50
C TYR A 430 21.76 14.45 2.64
N ASP A 431 22.88 14.91 2.14
CA ASP A 431 23.00 16.14 1.31
C ASP A 431 22.14 16.10 0.05
N GLU A 432 21.95 14.91 -0.52
CA GLU A 432 21.19 14.72 -1.76
C GLU A 432 19.66 14.75 -1.53
N MET A 433 19.21 14.58 -0.30
CA MET A 433 17.80 14.51 0.04
C MET A 433 17.22 15.92 0.30
N LYS A 434 17.01 16.68 -0.77
CA LYS A 434 16.47 18.04 -0.68
C LYS A 434 14.97 18.03 -0.34
N LEU A 435 14.61 18.57 0.81
CA LEU A 435 13.24 18.75 1.26
C LEU A 435 12.82 20.22 1.15
N SER A 436 11.60 20.42 0.66
CA SER A 436 10.95 21.74 0.61
C SER A 436 9.84 21.81 1.66
N LYS A 437 9.84 22.87 2.46
CA LYS A 437 8.78 23.23 3.39
C LYS A 437 7.89 24.28 2.73
N VAL A 438 6.63 23.96 2.50
CA VAL A 438 5.69 24.81 1.79
C VAL A 438 4.55 25.18 2.72
N ARG A 439 4.42 26.47 2.99
CA ARG A 439 3.34 27.04 3.79
C ARG A 439 2.02 26.97 3.03
N GLY A 440 0.93 26.70 3.72
CA GLY A 440 -0.42 26.79 3.21
C GLY A 440 -1.38 27.20 4.32
N GLN A 441 -2.28 28.13 3.99
CA GLN A 441 -3.35 28.58 4.86
C GLN A 441 -4.68 28.10 4.30
N VAL A 442 -5.53 27.55 5.16
CA VAL A 442 -6.95 27.33 4.89
C VAL A 442 -7.76 28.43 5.55
N THR A 443 -8.85 28.83 4.93
CA THR A 443 -9.76 29.87 5.41
C THR A 443 -11.04 29.20 5.92
N HIS A 444 -11.51 29.63 7.07
CA HIS A 444 -12.72 29.20 7.71
C HIS A 444 -13.82 30.24 7.48
N LEU A 445 -14.90 29.84 6.84
CA LEU A 445 -16.02 30.71 6.50
C LEU A 445 -17.29 30.26 7.22
N LYS A 446 -18.22 31.19 7.44
CA LYS A 446 -19.63 30.82 7.67
C LYS A 446 -20.18 30.09 6.45
N PRO A 447 -21.15 29.18 6.62
CA PRO A 447 -21.76 28.46 5.50
C PRO A 447 -22.24 29.42 4.40
N PHE A 448 -21.82 29.16 3.17
CA PHE A 448 -22.18 29.98 2.01
C PHE A 448 -22.63 29.14 0.81
N LEU A 449 -22.28 27.86 0.76
CA LEU A 449 -22.59 26.94 -0.32
C LEU A 449 -23.05 25.60 0.25
N ASP A 450 -24.29 25.21 -0.05
CA ASP A 450 -24.80 23.88 0.29
C ASP A 450 -24.30 22.88 -0.77
N THR A 451 -23.45 21.97 -0.34
CA THR A 451 -22.92 20.89 -1.19
C THR A 451 -22.71 19.63 -0.36
N SER A 452 -23.06 18.49 -0.92
CA SER A 452 -22.77 17.17 -0.31
C SER A 452 -21.42 16.60 -0.71
N PHE A 453 -20.75 17.18 -1.73
CA PHE A 453 -19.44 16.77 -2.23
C PHE A 453 -18.37 17.78 -1.88
N ALA A 454 -17.13 17.32 -1.76
CA ALA A 454 -16.00 18.25 -1.81
C ALA A 454 -15.82 18.72 -3.26
N LEU A 455 -15.66 20.03 -3.47
CA LEU A 455 -15.37 20.63 -4.75
C LEU A 455 -13.88 21.00 -4.79
N SER A 456 -13.21 20.78 -5.90
CA SER A 456 -11.78 21.07 -6.10
C SER A 456 -11.55 21.72 -7.46
N SER A 457 -10.75 22.77 -7.49
CA SER A 457 -10.30 23.47 -8.70
C SER A 457 -8.93 24.10 -8.41
N LYS A 458 -8.77 25.42 -8.52
CA LYS A 458 -7.58 26.16 -8.02
C LYS A 458 -7.46 26.09 -6.50
N ALA A 459 -8.60 26.09 -5.81
CA ALA A 459 -8.75 25.79 -4.40
C ALA A 459 -9.89 24.79 -4.20
N TYR A 460 -10.04 24.28 -2.99
CA TYR A 460 -11.14 23.36 -2.66
C TYR A 460 -12.17 24.02 -1.74
N ILE A 461 -13.38 23.51 -1.78
CA ILE A 461 -14.47 23.82 -0.87
C ILE A 461 -14.94 22.50 -0.23
N CYS A 462 -14.93 22.42 1.10
CA CYS A 462 -15.51 21.32 1.82
C CYS A 462 -17.01 21.56 2.06
N PRO A 463 -17.85 20.50 2.17
CA PRO A 463 -19.19 20.61 2.73
C PRO A 463 -19.21 21.29 4.10
N VAL A 464 -20.33 21.90 4.43
CA VAL A 464 -20.56 22.52 5.75
C VAL A 464 -20.52 21.45 6.85
N LYS A 465 -19.87 21.78 7.96
CA LYS A 465 -19.87 21.00 9.19
C LYS A 465 -19.79 21.89 10.41
N ASP A 466 -20.69 21.67 11.36
CA ASP A 466 -20.73 22.41 12.64
C ASP A 466 -20.69 23.95 12.42
N ASP A 467 -21.54 24.45 11.51
CA ASP A 467 -21.60 25.86 11.07
C ASP A 467 -20.29 26.42 10.52
N LEU A 468 -19.40 25.57 10.07
CA LEU A 468 -18.12 25.90 9.47
C LEU A 468 -18.01 25.36 8.05
N GLN A 469 -17.54 26.19 7.11
CA GLN A 469 -17.14 25.76 5.77
C GLN A 469 -15.68 26.11 5.49
N VAL A 470 -14.87 25.10 5.19
CA VAL A 470 -13.43 25.24 4.96
C VAL A 470 -13.14 25.34 3.48
N ILE A 471 -12.37 26.37 3.11
CA ILE A 471 -11.82 26.56 1.78
C ILE A 471 -10.30 26.62 1.81
N GLY A 472 -9.65 26.31 0.70
CA GLY A 472 -8.19 26.46 0.61
C GLY A 472 -7.52 25.61 -0.47
N ALA A 473 -6.22 25.69 -0.53
CA ALA A 473 -5.37 26.39 0.41
C ALA A 473 -4.33 27.21 -0.36
N SER A 474 -3.86 28.26 0.26
CA SER A 474 -2.73 29.03 -0.29
C SER A 474 -1.46 28.19 -0.43
N TYR A 475 -0.50 28.65 -1.20
CA TYR A 475 0.73 27.93 -1.51
C TYR A 475 1.93 28.87 -1.55
N ASP A 476 2.68 28.96 -0.45
CA ASP A 476 3.84 29.86 -0.32
C ASP A 476 5.10 29.06 0.03
N ARG A 477 6.14 29.19 -0.81
CA ARG A 477 7.43 28.51 -0.65
C ARG A 477 8.47 29.33 0.12
N LEU A 478 8.25 30.63 0.23
CA LEU A 478 9.23 31.56 0.75
C LEU A 478 8.99 31.92 2.21
N ASN A 479 7.75 31.77 2.67
CA ASN A 479 7.36 32.18 4.00
C ASN A 479 7.41 31.03 5.00
N ALA A 480 8.08 31.22 6.12
CA ALA A 480 8.22 30.27 7.21
C ALA A 480 7.33 30.58 8.44
N SER A 481 6.51 31.65 8.41
CA SER A 481 5.64 32.03 9.53
C SER A 481 4.43 31.10 9.65
N LEU A 482 4.04 30.79 10.89
CA LEU A 482 2.78 30.12 11.23
C LEU A 482 1.62 31.10 11.47
N GLU A 483 1.88 32.39 11.40
CA GLU A 483 0.84 33.40 11.54
C GLU A 483 -0.08 33.41 10.31
N SER A 484 -1.37 33.57 10.52
CA SER A 484 -2.34 33.75 9.44
C SER A 484 -2.19 35.13 8.79
N LYS A 485 -2.51 35.21 7.50
CA LYS A 485 -2.44 36.40 6.71
C LYS A 485 -3.76 36.64 5.98
N GLU A 486 -4.22 37.90 5.99
CA GLU A 486 -5.42 38.32 5.26
C GLU A 486 -5.27 38.12 3.74
N GLU A 487 -4.04 38.30 3.20
CA GLU A 487 -3.76 38.10 1.78
C GLU A 487 -4.01 36.66 1.35
N ASP A 488 -3.66 35.69 2.20
CA ASP A 488 -3.93 34.27 1.94
C ASP A 488 -5.44 33.99 1.96
N ASP A 489 -6.20 34.56 2.88
CA ASP A 489 -7.64 34.43 2.93
C ASP A 489 -8.32 35.04 1.69
N LYS A 490 -7.90 36.22 1.26
CA LYS A 490 -8.35 36.86 0.01
C LYS A 490 -8.05 35.95 -1.20
N GLN A 491 -6.82 35.45 -1.30
CA GLN A 491 -6.42 34.54 -2.39
C GLN A 491 -7.26 33.24 -2.41
N ASN A 492 -7.55 32.66 -1.25
CA ASN A 492 -8.41 31.48 -1.16
C ASN A 492 -9.84 31.78 -1.65
N ILE A 493 -10.39 32.95 -1.30
CA ILE A 493 -11.70 33.41 -1.77
C ILE A 493 -11.70 33.62 -3.29
N GLU A 494 -10.68 34.31 -3.83
CA GLU A 494 -10.55 34.50 -5.28
C GLU A 494 -10.46 33.18 -6.04
N ASN A 495 -9.75 32.19 -5.49
CA ASN A 495 -9.59 30.87 -6.12
C ASN A 495 -10.88 30.04 -6.18
N ILE A 496 -11.90 30.38 -5.39
CA ILE A 496 -13.21 29.71 -5.40
C ILE A 496 -14.31 30.55 -6.09
N ALA A 497 -13.98 31.72 -6.62
CA ALA A 497 -14.96 32.64 -7.19
C ALA A 497 -15.84 32.03 -8.28
N ASP A 498 -15.31 31.05 -9.03
CA ASP A 498 -16.04 30.34 -10.09
C ASP A 498 -17.21 29.47 -9.56
N PHE A 499 -17.24 29.20 -8.24
CA PHE A 499 -18.28 28.40 -7.57
C PHE A 499 -19.34 29.23 -6.88
N MET A 500 -19.28 30.56 -6.98
CA MET A 500 -20.13 31.47 -6.22
C MET A 500 -20.94 32.40 -7.10
N ASP A 501 -22.11 32.78 -6.62
CA ASP A 501 -22.79 33.97 -7.10
C ASP A 501 -21.99 35.21 -6.68
N LYS A 502 -21.77 36.13 -7.62
CA LYS A 502 -21.00 37.37 -7.40
C LYS A 502 -21.54 38.28 -6.26
N ASN A 503 -22.78 38.04 -5.84
CA ASN A 503 -23.46 38.83 -4.79
C ASN A 503 -23.32 38.22 -3.38
N ILE A 504 -22.72 37.02 -3.24
CA ILE A 504 -22.55 36.41 -1.93
C ILE A 504 -21.46 37.09 -1.13
N LYS A 505 -21.81 37.65 0.02
CA LYS A 505 -20.85 38.19 0.98
C LYS A 505 -20.34 37.07 1.87
N LEU A 506 -19.04 36.76 1.76
CA LEU A 506 -18.40 35.74 2.59
C LEU A 506 -17.96 36.34 3.93
N GLU A 507 -18.20 35.62 5.01
CA GLU A 507 -17.76 36.00 6.36
C GLU A 507 -16.64 35.06 6.81
N ILE A 508 -15.43 35.59 6.99
CA ILE A 508 -14.28 34.85 7.52
C ILE A 508 -14.41 34.80 9.04
N ILE A 509 -14.39 33.60 9.59
CA ILE A 509 -14.48 33.33 11.04
C ILE A 509 -13.17 32.78 11.62
N GLY A 510 -12.16 32.54 10.78
CA GLY A 510 -10.85 32.09 11.19
C GLY A 510 -10.02 31.54 10.04
N SER A 511 -8.82 31.13 10.37
CA SER A 511 -7.89 30.50 9.43
C SER A 511 -6.93 29.55 10.16
N LYS A 512 -6.31 28.64 9.41
CA LYS A 512 -5.25 27.77 9.93
C LYS A 512 -4.12 27.65 8.96
N VAL A 513 -2.89 27.81 9.49
CA VAL A 513 -1.63 27.65 8.75
C VAL A 513 -1.01 26.30 9.06
N GLY A 514 -0.42 25.67 8.04
CA GLY A 514 0.36 24.44 8.18
C GLY A 514 1.44 24.36 7.11
N PHE A 515 2.41 23.49 7.33
CA PHE A 515 3.49 23.25 6.38
C PHE A 515 3.37 21.87 5.74
N ARG A 516 3.44 21.85 4.41
CA ARG A 516 3.58 20.65 3.62
C ARG A 516 5.05 20.35 3.38
N SER A 517 5.45 19.10 3.43
CA SER A 517 6.81 18.64 3.10
C SER A 517 6.81 17.98 1.73
N TYR A 518 7.71 18.44 0.85
CA TYR A 518 7.89 17.87 -0.49
C TYR A 518 9.33 17.45 -0.72
N SER A 519 9.53 16.36 -1.42
CA SER A 519 10.77 16.03 -2.11
C SER A 519 10.83 16.74 -3.47
N SER A 520 12.01 16.79 -4.09
CA SER A 520 12.21 17.43 -5.40
C SER A 520 11.43 16.77 -6.54
N ASP A 521 11.13 15.47 -6.44
CA ASP A 521 10.39 14.68 -7.43
C ASP A 521 8.91 14.42 -7.07
N ARG A 522 8.45 14.98 -5.95
CA ARG A 522 7.08 14.88 -5.42
C ARG A 522 6.64 13.51 -4.93
N PHE A 523 7.48 12.48 -5.01
CA PHE A 523 7.24 11.24 -4.30
C PHE A 523 7.58 11.39 -2.82
N MET A 524 6.85 10.71 -1.96
CA MET A 524 7.20 10.62 -0.54
C MET A 524 8.58 9.98 -0.35
N ILE A 525 9.16 10.13 0.83
CA ILE A 525 10.41 9.48 1.22
C ILE A 525 10.08 8.49 2.32
N VAL A 526 10.11 7.21 1.95
CA VAL A 526 9.71 6.12 2.84
C VAL A 526 10.67 4.96 2.67
N GLY A 527 11.18 4.45 3.79
CA GLY A 527 12.10 3.33 3.81
C GLY A 527 13.19 3.47 4.87
N ASN A 528 14.12 2.55 4.88
CA ASN A 528 15.21 2.50 5.83
C ASN A 528 16.30 3.54 5.51
N ALA A 529 16.93 4.08 6.54
CA ALA A 529 18.13 4.89 6.40
C ALA A 529 19.28 4.04 5.85
N TYR A 530 19.93 4.51 4.79
CA TYR A 530 21.00 3.77 4.11
C TYR A 530 22.41 4.13 4.64
N ASP A 531 23.36 3.23 4.50
CA ASP A 531 24.78 3.49 4.79
C ASP A 531 25.38 4.31 3.64
N GLU A 532 25.43 5.64 3.81
CA GLU A 532 25.85 6.57 2.76
C GLU A 532 27.30 6.34 2.32
N ALA A 533 28.20 6.02 3.26
CA ALA A 533 29.61 5.74 2.96
C ALA A 533 29.73 4.48 2.08
N PHE A 534 29.01 3.43 2.43
CA PHE A 534 28.93 2.22 1.61
C PHE A 534 28.40 2.52 0.21
N TYR A 535 27.30 3.29 0.10
CA TYR A 535 26.70 3.62 -1.19
C TYR A 535 27.64 4.44 -2.07
N LYS A 536 28.32 5.44 -1.52
CA LYS A 536 29.29 6.27 -2.24
C LYS A 536 30.51 5.47 -2.71
N GLU A 537 30.98 4.50 -1.93
CA GLU A 537 32.13 3.67 -2.30
C GLU A 537 31.73 2.55 -3.27
N GLU A 538 30.68 1.78 -2.94
CA GLU A 538 30.32 0.59 -3.71
C GLU A 538 29.75 0.95 -5.09
N TYR A 539 28.92 1.99 -5.15
CA TYR A 539 28.22 2.37 -6.39
C TYR A 539 28.85 3.56 -7.12
N LYS A 540 30.09 3.97 -6.77
CA LYS A 540 30.81 5.09 -7.43
C LYS A 540 30.96 4.93 -8.94
N ALA A 541 31.07 3.69 -9.41
CA ALA A 541 31.19 3.38 -10.84
C ALA A 541 29.84 3.24 -11.57
N LEU A 542 28.71 3.58 -10.96
CA LEU A 542 27.38 3.28 -11.48
C LEU A 542 27.08 3.91 -12.85
N LEU A 543 27.73 5.03 -13.19
CA LEU A 543 27.68 5.59 -14.55
C LEU A 543 28.03 4.54 -15.61
N TRP A 544 29.04 3.72 -15.37
CA TRP A 544 29.56 2.72 -16.30
C TRP A 544 29.00 1.32 -16.08
N THR A 545 28.50 1.04 -14.87
CA THR A 545 28.07 -0.30 -14.45
C THR A 545 26.54 -0.43 -14.26
N LYS A 546 25.75 0.59 -14.63
CA LYS A 546 24.29 0.62 -14.44
C LYS A 546 23.52 -0.56 -15.05
N ASN A 547 24.10 -1.21 -16.05
CA ASN A 547 23.51 -2.39 -16.72
C ASN A 547 24.11 -3.72 -16.22
N LYS A 548 25.05 -3.67 -15.28
CA LYS A 548 25.65 -4.84 -14.65
C LYS A 548 24.97 -5.16 -13.33
N GLU A 549 25.16 -6.36 -12.85
CA GLU A 549 24.76 -6.79 -11.51
C GLU A 549 25.43 -5.93 -10.45
N GLN A 550 24.68 -5.54 -9.44
CA GLN A 550 25.15 -4.72 -8.34
C GLN A 550 25.15 -5.53 -7.04
N LYS A 551 25.95 -5.13 -6.07
CA LYS A 551 25.85 -5.68 -4.71
C LYS A 551 24.55 -5.24 -4.04
N PRO A 552 23.99 -6.06 -3.13
CA PRO A 552 22.82 -5.69 -2.35
C PRO A 552 23.04 -4.42 -1.52
N ALA A 553 21.97 -3.68 -1.31
CA ALA A 553 21.94 -2.49 -0.47
C ALA A 553 22.41 -2.77 0.96
N LYS A 554 23.04 -1.78 1.58
CA LYS A 554 23.39 -1.80 2.99
C LYS A 554 22.68 -0.67 3.72
N MET A 555 21.95 -1.01 4.77
CA MET A 555 21.25 -0.07 5.63
C MET A 555 22.09 0.27 6.85
N SER A 556 21.93 1.47 7.40
CA SER A 556 22.75 1.94 8.53
C SER A 556 22.36 1.27 9.84
N CYS A 557 21.07 1.25 10.16
CA CYS A 557 20.45 0.69 11.36
C CYS A 557 18.93 0.61 11.16
N ASN A 558 18.17 0.23 12.18
CA ASN A 558 16.69 0.21 12.13
C ASN A 558 16.06 1.61 12.28
N LEU A 559 16.64 2.62 11.63
CA LEU A 559 16.07 3.95 11.46
C LEU A 559 15.31 4.01 10.14
N TYR A 560 14.06 4.47 10.18
CA TYR A 560 13.19 4.57 9.01
C TYR A 560 12.65 5.99 8.82
N PHE A 561 12.34 6.32 7.58
CA PHE A 561 11.77 7.59 7.18
C PHE A 561 10.33 7.41 6.70
N ASN A 562 9.45 8.34 7.07
CA ASN A 562 8.05 8.39 6.68
C ASN A 562 7.59 9.85 6.58
N PHE A 563 8.05 10.56 5.55
CA PHE A 563 7.76 11.99 5.36
C PHE A 563 7.73 12.38 3.88
N ALA A 564 7.62 13.69 3.62
CA ALA A 564 7.50 14.27 2.27
C ALA A 564 6.23 13.86 1.51
N HIS A 565 5.12 13.65 2.20
CA HIS A 565 3.82 13.29 1.61
C HIS A 565 3.15 14.43 0.81
N GLY A 566 3.73 15.63 0.81
CA GLY A 566 3.19 16.79 0.12
C GLY A 566 1.82 17.21 0.65
N SER A 567 0.89 17.48 -0.27
CA SER A 567 -0.51 17.79 0.04
C SER A 567 -1.43 16.57 0.13
N ARG A 568 -0.89 15.35 -0.05
CA ARG A 568 -1.68 14.12 -0.16
C ARG A 568 -1.41 13.11 0.95
N GLY A 569 -1.04 13.60 2.13
CA GLY A 569 -0.73 12.75 3.28
C GLY A 569 -1.85 11.77 3.64
N PHE A 570 -3.11 12.14 3.48
CA PHE A 570 -4.23 11.23 3.74
C PHE A 570 -4.28 10.05 2.77
N SER A 571 -3.92 10.25 1.51
CA SER A 571 -3.87 9.16 0.51
C SER A 571 -2.60 8.31 0.68
N THR A 572 -1.43 8.95 0.75
CA THR A 572 -0.15 8.25 0.66
C THR A 572 0.31 7.59 1.96
N SER A 573 -0.21 8.01 3.13
CA SER A 573 0.20 7.46 4.44
C SER A 573 -0.14 5.98 4.59
N VAL A 574 -1.19 5.48 3.95
CA VAL A 574 -1.60 4.07 4.06
C VAL A 574 -0.58 3.14 3.40
N LEU A 575 -0.23 3.42 2.14
CA LEU A 575 0.79 2.62 1.45
C LEU A 575 2.18 2.77 2.10
N ALA A 576 2.52 3.97 2.59
CA ALA A 576 3.75 4.21 3.34
C ALA A 576 3.83 3.34 4.60
N ALA A 577 2.76 3.31 5.38
CA ALA A 577 2.69 2.54 6.62
C ALA A 577 2.80 1.03 6.37
N ARG A 578 2.05 0.51 5.39
CA ARG A 578 2.11 -0.91 5.00
C ARG A 578 3.50 -1.31 4.51
N TYR A 579 4.12 -0.48 3.68
CA TYR A 579 5.47 -0.72 3.18
C TYR A 579 6.51 -0.72 4.32
N LEU A 580 6.45 0.25 5.25
CA LEU A 580 7.33 0.26 6.41
C LEU A 580 7.13 -0.95 7.32
N CYS A 581 5.88 -1.33 7.60
CA CYS A 581 5.58 -2.54 8.37
C CYS A 581 6.17 -3.78 7.68
N ALA A 582 6.06 -3.87 6.36
CA ALA A 582 6.64 -4.99 5.61
C ALA A 582 8.17 -5.04 5.71
N LEU A 583 8.85 -3.89 5.69
CA LEU A 583 10.30 -3.82 5.92
C LEU A 583 10.68 -4.19 7.35
N ILE A 584 9.97 -3.64 8.34
CA ILE A 584 10.26 -3.82 9.78
C ILE A 584 9.99 -5.26 10.23
N ASN A 585 8.89 -5.86 9.76
CA ASN A 585 8.42 -7.18 10.21
C ASN A 585 8.72 -8.31 9.20
N ASN A 586 9.55 -8.05 8.18
CA ASN A 586 9.95 -9.00 7.14
C ASN A 586 8.76 -9.66 6.42
N GLU A 587 7.73 -8.87 6.09
CA GLU A 587 6.52 -9.30 5.39
C GLU A 587 6.67 -9.19 3.86
N PRO A 588 5.75 -9.75 3.08
CA PRO A 588 5.64 -9.44 1.65
C PRO A 588 5.53 -7.92 1.41
N LEU A 589 6.32 -7.39 0.47
CA LEU A 589 6.21 -5.98 0.13
C LEU A 589 4.91 -5.75 -0.65
N CYS A 590 4.13 -4.78 -0.20
CA CYS A 590 2.81 -4.46 -0.75
C CYS A 590 2.85 -3.46 -1.92
N LEU A 591 4.00 -3.27 -2.53
CA LEU A 591 4.25 -2.36 -3.65
C LEU A 591 5.14 -3.03 -4.69
N GLU A 592 4.91 -2.71 -5.95
CA GLU A 592 5.79 -3.06 -7.05
C GLU A 592 7.15 -2.34 -6.93
N LYS A 593 8.22 -2.96 -7.42
CA LYS A 593 9.59 -2.39 -7.43
C LYS A 593 9.64 -0.98 -8.01
N LYS A 594 8.90 -0.69 -9.08
CA LYS A 594 8.87 0.65 -9.69
C LYS A 594 8.46 1.75 -8.70
N TYR A 595 7.53 1.46 -7.78
CA TYR A 595 7.10 2.41 -6.73
C TYR A 595 8.07 2.41 -5.55
N ILE A 596 8.59 1.24 -5.16
CA ILE A 596 9.61 1.13 -4.12
C ILE A 596 10.83 1.99 -4.49
N HIS A 597 11.33 1.88 -5.73
CA HIS A 597 12.45 2.69 -6.22
C HIS A 597 12.12 4.20 -6.23
N ALA A 598 10.87 4.54 -6.54
CA ALA A 598 10.43 5.94 -6.58
C ALA A 598 10.33 6.60 -5.19
N ILE A 599 10.06 5.82 -4.12
CA ILE A 599 9.94 6.33 -2.75
C ILE A 599 11.19 6.08 -1.89
N HIS A 600 12.14 5.26 -2.36
CA HIS A 600 13.32 4.83 -1.60
C HIS A 600 14.20 6.04 -1.20
N PRO A 601 14.68 6.11 0.06
CA PRO A 601 15.51 7.23 0.53
C PRO A 601 16.77 7.46 -0.29
N ALA A 602 17.47 6.42 -0.71
CA ALA A 602 18.72 6.51 -1.48
C ALA A 602 18.55 6.93 -2.96
N ARG A 603 17.31 7.06 -3.47
CA ARG A 603 17.05 7.32 -4.90
C ARG A 603 17.72 8.59 -5.45
N PHE A 604 17.90 9.60 -4.60
CA PHE A 604 18.55 10.84 -5.01
C PHE A 604 20.05 10.66 -5.22
N LEU A 605 20.72 9.99 -4.28
CA LEU A 605 22.13 9.64 -4.40
C LEU A 605 22.37 8.71 -5.61
N ILE A 606 21.55 7.67 -5.77
CA ILE A 606 21.66 6.75 -6.91
C ILE A 606 21.49 7.46 -8.25
N ARG A 607 20.53 8.41 -8.35
CA ARG A 607 20.37 9.24 -9.57
C ARG A 607 21.59 10.08 -9.87
N LYS A 608 22.28 10.57 -8.86
CA LYS A 608 23.51 11.35 -8.98
C LYS A 608 24.66 10.46 -9.44
N LEU A 609 24.88 9.32 -8.79
CA LEU A 609 25.90 8.34 -9.16
C LEU A 609 25.72 7.78 -10.59
N LYS A 610 24.46 7.55 -11.02
CA LYS A 610 24.15 7.17 -12.42
C LYS A 610 24.56 8.23 -13.44
N LYS A 611 24.77 9.48 -13.03
CA LYS A 611 25.23 10.61 -13.87
C LYS A 611 26.74 10.88 -13.71
N GLY A 612 27.42 10.19 -12.80
CA GLY A 612 28.84 10.41 -12.49
C GLY A 612 29.11 11.67 -11.67
N LEU A 613 28.14 12.10 -10.84
CA LEU A 613 28.20 13.32 -10.03
C LEU A 613 28.39 13.00 -8.55
#